data_1f8f39c384a80082210832588dec1edd
#
_entry.id   1f8f39c384a80082210832588dec1edd
#
_cell.length_a   1.000
_cell.length_b   1.000
_cell.length_c   1.000
_cell.angle_alpha   90.00
_cell.angle_beta   90.00
_cell.angle_gamma   90.00
#
_symmetry.space_group_name_H-M   'P 1'
#
loop_
_entity.id
_entity.type
_entity.pdbx_description
1 polymer ?
#
loop_
_entity_poly.entity_id
_entity_poly.type
_entity_poly.pdbx_seq_one_letter_code
_entity_poly.pdbx_strand_id
1 'polypeptide(L)'
;EDFTVVSSLDENYSDGIFRLKALIQNDSDASADFNLGYELVDAAGNVVSSGSADGSAGAESGTEISFDARISDVLKWTAETPNLYRLFITMSRNGKVSEVVPFNVGFRRFELRGNLFLVNGQPVKFKGVNVHEHNENTGHYVPRELCRKDLELMKAHNINAVRLCHYPQDRQFYELCDEIGLYVYDEANIESHGRGYNLSKGHTLGNAPEWLDAHMERTRNMFLRNRNYPCVTIWSLGNEAGNGYNFYNTYLYLKAQEKDLMNRPVNYERAQWEWNTDMYVPQYPGADWFNAIGERGADRPVCPSEYSHAMGNSNGNLIGQWEAIYRYPHLQGGFIWDWVDQGILVKNDEGRPYWAYGGDFGENQPSDANLCCNGIVN
;
A
#
# COMPACT_ATOMS: atom_id res chain seq x y z
N GLU A 1 7.95 -16.31 -14.43
CA GLU A 1 6.68 -15.60 -14.73
C GLU A 1 6.19 -14.82 -13.52
N ASP A 2 5.93 -15.48 -12.38
CA ASP A 2 5.37 -14.86 -11.19
C ASP A 2 5.79 -15.63 -9.92
N PHE A 3 5.74 -14.95 -8.76
CA PHE A 3 5.93 -15.61 -7.47
C PHE A 3 5.11 -14.93 -6.38
N THR A 4 4.81 -15.70 -5.34
CA THR A 4 4.10 -15.21 -4.15
C THR A 4 4.86 -15.63 -2.90
N VAL A 5 5.05 -14.69 -1.97
CA VAL A 5 5.72 -14.93 -0.69
C VAL A 5 4.72 -14.68 0.45
N VAL A 6 4.56 -15.68 1.32
CA VAL A 6 3.99 -15.50 2.64
C VAL A 6 5.14 -15.48 3.64
N SER A 7 5.24 -14.42 4.42
CA SER A 7 6.23 -14.26 5.48
C SER A 7 5.54 -13.78 6.76
N SER A 8 4.76 -14.69 7.34
CA SER A 8 3.96 -14.44 8.54
C SER A 8 4.68 -14.93 9.81
N LEU A 9 4.00 -14.81 10.93
CA LEU A 9 4.47 -15.30 12.23
C LEU A 9 3.52 -16.35 12.78
N ASP A 10 4.04 -17.22 13.62
CA ASP A 10 3.26 -18.17 14.41
C ASP A 10 2.35 -17.46 15.43
N GLU A 11 1.57 -18.22 16.19
CA GLU A 11 0.62 -17.69 17.19
C GLU A 11 1.32 -16.96 18.35
N ASN A 12 2.58 -17.30 18.61
CA ASN A 12 3.40 -16.69 19.66
C ASN A 12 4.21 -15.48 19.17
N TYR A 13 4.09 -15.11 17.88
CA TYR A 13 4.86 -14.05 17.24
C TYR A 13 6.39 -14.22 17.35
N SER A 14 6.88 -15.46 17.38
CA SER A 14 8.30 -15.81 17.55
C SER A 14 8.87 -16.40 16.27
N ASP A 15 8.28 -17.48 15.77
CA ASP A 15 8.77 -18.18 14.60
C ASP A 15 8.15 -17.66 13.32
N GLY A 16 8.97 -17.56 12.27
CA GLY A 16 8.54 -17.19 10.92
C GLY A 16 7.86 -18.37 10.23
N ILE A 17 6.70 -18.09 9.64
CA ILE A 17 6.01 -18.99 8.72
C ILE A 17 6.29 -18.47 7.31
N PHE A 18 7.11 -19.22 6.58
CA PHE A 18 7.52 -18.88 5.22
C PHE A 18 6.88 -19.82 4.21
N ARG A 19 6.31 -19.26 3.16
CA ARG A 19 5.85 -19.99 1.99
C ARG A 19 6.27 -19.23 0.74
N LEU A 20 6.87 -19.93 -0.20
CA LEU A 20 7.18 -19.44 -1.55
C LEU A 20 6.43 -20.29 -2.55
N LYS A 21 5.71 -19.62 -3.45
CA LYS A 21 5.04 -20.21 -4.59
C LYS A 21 5.54 -19.53 -5.85
N ALA A 22 6.06 -20.26 -6.80
CA ALA A 22 6.61 -19.71 -8.03
C ALA A 22 5.96 -20.37 -9.26
N LEU A 23 5.57 -19.56 -10.22
CA LEU A 23 5.06 -19.99 -11.52
C LEU A 23 6.19 -19.91 -12.55
N ILE A 24 6.59 -21.05 -13.08
CA ILE A 24 7.60 -21.19 -14.13
C ILE A 24 6.88 -21.33 -15.45
N GLN A 25 7.07 -20.39 -16.35
CA GLN A 25 6.48 -20.40 -17.69
C GLN A 25 7.49 -20.92 -18.72
N ASN A 26 7.05 -21.83 -19.57
CA ASN A 26 7.82 -22.32 -20.70
C ASN A 26 7.13 -21.90 -22.01
N ASP A 27 7.73 -20.95 -22.71
CA ASP A 27 7.21 -20.40 -23.98
C ASP A 27 7.77 -21.12 -25.20
N SER A 28 8.53 -22.22 -25.01
CA SER A 28 9.05 -23.01 -26.11
C SER A 28 8.05 -24.09 -26.58
N ASP A 29 8.25 -24.61 -27.77
CA ASP A 29 7.45 -25.65 -28.42
C ASP A 29 7.74 -27.08 -27.91
N ALA A 30 8.65 -27.23 -26.96
CA ALA A 30 9.05 -28.49 -26.35
C ALA A 30 9.03 -28.42 -24.82
N SER A 31 8.81 -29.54 -24.16
CA SER A 31 8.93 -29.67 -22.71
C SER A 31 10.35 -29.33 -22.23
N ALA A 32 10.47 -28.66 -21.10
CA ALA A 32 11.74 -28.24 -20.52
C ALA A 32 11.84 -28.63 -19.05
N ASP A 33 12.89 -29.36 -18.71
CA ASP A 33 13.22 -29.68 -17.33
C ASP A 33 14.02 -28.53 -16.71
N PHE A 34 13.79 -28.29 -15.42
CA PHE A 34 14.49 -27.27 -14.64
C PHE A 34 14.66 -27.72 -13.19
N ASN A 35 15.55 -27.05 -12.48
CA ASN A 35 15.61 -27.08 -11.03
C ASN A 35 15.32 -25.68 -10.52
N LEU A 36 14.41 -25.55 -9.56
CA LEU A 36 14.10 -24.31 -8.85
C LEU A 36 14.58 -24.42 -7.41
N GLY A 37 15.40 -23.48 -6.98
CA GLY A 37 15.87 -23.36 -5.61
C GLY A 37 15.52 -22.01 -4.99
N TYR A 38 15.54 -21.93 -3.67
CA TYR A 38 15.54 -20.68 -2.94
C TYR A 38 16.55 -20.69 -1.80
N GLU A 39 17.07 -19.51 -1.49
CA GLU A 39 17.79 -19.22 -0.27
C GLU A 39 17.20 -17.96 0.38
N LEU A 40 16.96 -18.04 1.68
CA LEU A 40 16.57 -16.91 2.51
C LEU A 40 17.73 -16.57 3.44
N VAL A 41 18.23 -15.34 3.33
CA VAL A 41 19.48 -14.90 3.98
C VAL A 41 19.17 -13.76 4.95
N ASP A 42 19.71 -13.82 6.15
CA ASP A 42 19.60 -12.75 7.15
C ASP A 42 20.54 -11.56 6.84
N ALA A 43 20.42 -10.49 7.64
CA ALA A 43 21.24 -9.30 7.48
C ALA A 43 22.74 -9.53 7.72
N ALA A 44 23.13 -10.62 8.39
CA ALA A 44 24.53 -11.01 8.61
C ALA A 44 25.09 -11.87 7.47
N GLY A 45 24.27 -12.25 6.50
CA GLY A 45 24.65 -13.09 5.37
C GLY A 45 24.51 -14.60 5.62
N ASN A 46 23.87 -15.02 6.71
CA ASN A 46 23.62 -16.43 6.99
C ASN A 46 22.38 -16.91 6.27
N VAL A 47 22.44 -18.08 5.63
CA VAL A 47 21.25 -18.76 5.09
C VAL A 47 20.42 -19.32 6.25
N VAL A 48 19.22 -18.76 6.45
CA VAL A 48 18.30 -19.17 7.52
C VAL A 48 17.27 -20.21 7.05
N SER A 49 17.08 -20.30 5.74
CA SER A 49 16.23 -21.34 5.11
C SER A 49 16.63 -21.49 3.65
N SER A 50 16.54 -22.71 3.14
CA SER A 50 16.76 -23.01 1.72
C SER A 50 15.98 -24.25 1.30
N GLY A 51 15.73 -24.37 0.01
CA GLY A 51 15.08 -25.53 -0.58
C GLY A 51 15.34 -25.61 -2.07
N SER A 52 15.16 -26.79 -2.65
CA SER A 52 15.30 -27.02 -4.08
C SER A 52 14.37 -28.13 -4.52
N ALA A 53 13.82 -28.00 -5.73
CA ALA A 53 12.95 -29.00 -6.35
C ALA A 53 13.22 -29.07 -7.86
N ASP A 54 13.23 -30.29 -8.38
CA ASP A 54 13.22 -30.52 -9.82
C ASP A 54 11.79 -30.38 -10.35
N GLY A 55 11.64 -29.81 -11.53
CA GLY A 55 10.37 -29.61 -12.21
C GLY A 55 10.48 -29.77 -13.71
N SER A 56 9.34 -29.91 -14.36
CA SER A 56 9.23 -29.89 -15.83
C SER A 56 8.01 -29.05 -16.23
N ALA A 57 8.18 -28.21 -17.22
CA ALA A 57 7.08 -27.46 -17.82
C ALA A 57 6.89 -27.95 -19.28
N GLY A 58 5.65 -28.30 -19.62
CA GLY A 58 5.29 -28.71 -20.98
C GLY A 58 5.50 -27.57 -21.99
N ALA A 59 5.35 -27.88 -23.28
CA ALA A 59 5.39 -26.87 -24.32
C ALA A 59 4.29 -25.81 -24.08
N GLU A 60 4.63 -24.52 -24.22
CA GLU A 60 3.72 -23.39 -24.10
C GLU A 60 2.84 -23.43 -22.82
N SER A 61 3.43 -23.89 -21.70
CA SER A 61 2.68 -24.07 -20.46
C SER A 61 3.45 -23.65 -19.21
N GLY A 62 2.69 -23.40 -18.13
CA GLY A 62 3.23 -23.06 -16.81
C GLY A 62 3.24 -24.24 -15.85
N THR A 63 4.20 -24.27 -14.94
CA THR A 63 4.29 -25.21 -13.83
C THR A 63 4.51 -24.46 -12.53
N GLU A 64 3.79 -24.85 -11.48
CA GLU A 64 3.89 -24.24 -10.17
C GLU A 64 4.77 -25.09 -9.25
N ILE A 65 5.71 -24.44 -8.57
CA ILE A 65 6.54 -25.04 -7.51
C ILE A 65 6.31 -24.27 -6.21
N SER A 66 6.16 -25.00 -5.12
CA SER A 66 5.94 -24.42 -3.79
C SER A 66 6.94 -24.95 -2.78
N PHE A 67 7.33 -24.06 -1.85
CA PHE A 67 8.16 -24.38 -0.69
C PHE A 67 7.50 -23.83 0.56
N ASP A 68 7.53 -24.60 1.65
CA ASP A 68 7.07 -24.23 2.98
C ASP A 68 8.22 -24.42 3.99
N ALA A 69 8.39 -23.45 4.88
CA ALA A 69 9.38 -23.53 5.94
C ALA A 69 8.89 -22.83 7.22
N ARG A 70 9.34 -23.34 8.36
CA ARG A 70 9.26 -22.68 9.67
C ARG A 70 10.67 -22.26 10.07
N ILE A 71 10.86 -21.00 10.41
CA ILE A 71 12.17 -20.43 10.74
C ILE A 71 12.10 -19.95 12.19
N SER A 72 12.94 -20.53 13.04
CA SER A 72 12.91 -20.22 14.46
C SER A 72 13.42 -18.82 14.76
N ASP A 73 12.74 -18.12 15.67
CA ASP A 73 13.15 -16.87 16.30
C ASP A 73 13.53 -15.77 15.28
N VAL A 74 12.64 -15.49 14.33
CA VAL A 74 12.89 -14.48 13.30
C VAL A 74 12.82 -13.06 13.85
N LEU A 75 13.66 -12.18 13.28
CA LEU A 75 13.55 -10.74 13.49
C LEU A 75 12.33 -10.21 12.73
N LYS A 76 11.40 -9.59 13.48
CA LYS A 76 10.13 -9.10 12.92
C LYS A 76 10.31 -7.79 12.18
N TRP A 77 9.56 -7.63 11.10
CA TRP A 77 9.44 -6.37 10.39
C TRP A 77 8.32 -5.51 11.00
N THR A 78 8.62 -4.27 11.31
CA THR A 78 7.67 -3.21 11.64
C THR A 78 8.19 -1.89 11.09
N ALA A 79 7.36 -0.83 11.08
CA ALA A 79 7.84 0.50 10.73
C ALA A 79 8.91 1.04 11.69
N GLU A 80 8.98 0.56 12.94
CA GLU A 80 10.01 0.96 13.91
C GLU A 80 11.28 0.12 13.83
N THR A 81 11.13 -1.15 13.46
CA THR A 81 12.23 -2.12 13.31
C THR A 81 12.10 -2.86 11.99
N PRO A 82 12.52 -2.26 10.86
CA PRO A 82 12.32 -2.81 9.53
C PRO A 82 13.34 -3.91 9.19
N ASN A 83 13.30 -5.01 9.96
CA ASN A 83 14.20 -6.14 9.74
C ASN A 83 13.83 -6.88 8.46
N LEU A 84 14.77 -6.99 7.55
CA LEU A 84 14.60 -7.64 6.26
C LEU A 84 15.53 -8.83 6.12
N TYR A 85 15.03 -9.85 5.43
CA TYR A 85 15.77 -10.98 4.90
C TYR A 85 15.87 -10.86 3.39
N ARG A 86 16.93 -11.37 2.79
CA ARG A 86 17.08 -11.41 1.34
C ARG A 86 16.72 -12.79 0.81
N LEU A 87 15.68 -12.86 0.01
CA LEU A 87 15.29 -14.04 -0.74
C LEU A 87 15.99 -14.05 -2.09
N PHE A 88 16.57 -15.18 -2.46
CA PHE A 88 17.06 -15.46 -3.80
C PHE A 88 16.29 -16.66 -4.35
N ILE A 89 15.55 -16.48 -5.44
CA ILE A 89 14.90 -17.56 -6.18
C ILE A 89 15.78 -17.85 -7.38
N THR A 90 16.30 -19.08 -7.48
CA THR A 90 17.26 -19.47 -8.51
C THR A 90 16.69 -20.55 -9.39
N MET A 91 16.59 -20.31 -10.69
CA MET A 91 16.26 -21.32 -11.68
C MET A 91 17.53 -21.79 -12.39
N SER A 92 17.66 -23.12 -12.53
CA SER A 92 18.75 -23.77 -13.24
C SER A 92 18.25 -24.73 -14.30
N ARG A 93 18.95 -24.79 -15.42
CA ARG A 93 18.70 -25.77 -16.51
C ARG A 93 20.01 -26.43 -16.90
N ASN A 94 20.00 -27.77 -17.05
CA ASN A 94 21.19 -28.54 -17.42
C ASN A 94 22.41 -28.26 -16.54
N GLY A 95 22.19 -28.08 -15.23
CA GLY A 95 23.24 -27.79 -14.24
C GLY A 95 23.81 -26.36 -14.30
N LYS A 96 23.20 -25.46 -15.07
CA LYS A 96 23.60 -24.06 -15.16
C LYS A 96 22.47 -23.14 -14.67
N VAL A 97 22.83 -22.15 -13.85
CA VAL A 97 21.91 -21.08 -13.42
C VAL A 97 21.48 -20.28 -14.65
N SER A 98 20.19 -20.19 -14.88
CA SER A 98 19.57 -19.41 -15.96
C SER A 98 18.95 -18.10 -15.49
N GLU A 99 18.46 -18.05 -14.24
CA GLU A 99 17.81 -16.86 -13.69
C GLU A 99 17.99 -16.83 -12.18
N VAL A 100 18.15 -15.62 -11.62
CA VAL A 100 18.11 -15.35 -10.18
C VAL A 100 17.22 -14.13 -9.93
N VAL A 101 16.18 -14.32 -9.11
CA VAL A 101 15.27 -13.23 -8.69
C VAL A 101 15.52 -12.89 -7.23
N PRO A 102 16.15 -11.75 -6.92
CA PRO A 102 16.31 -11.28 -5.56
C PRO A 102 15.06 -10.52 -5.09
N PHE A 103 14.65 -10.72 -3.82
CA PHE A 103 13.53 -10.01 -3.23
C PHE A 103 13.73 -9.79 -1.72
N ASN A 104 13.19 -8.70 -1.15
CA ASN A 104 13.20 -8.47 0.29
C ASN A 104 12.01 -9.13 0.96
N VAL A 105 12.24 -9.80 2.08
CA VAL A 105 11.22 -10.48 2.88
C VAL A 105 11.24 -9.93 4.31
N GLY A 106 10.09 -9.57 4.85
CA GLY A 106 9.93 -9.14 6.24
C GLY A 106 8.87 -9.99 6.94
N PHE A 107 9.22 -10.58 8.07
CA PHE A 107 8.28 -11.38 8.86
C PHE A 107 7.38 -10.49 9.71
N ARG A 108 6.07 -10.52 9.44
CA ARG A 108 5.05 -9.76 10.16
C ARG A 108 3.70 -10.47 10.07
N ARG A 109 2.84 -10.20 11.03
CA ARG A 109 1.49 -10.74 11.07
C ARG A 109 0.49 -9.62 11.28
N PHE A 110 -0.55 -9.59 10.45
CA PHE A 110 -1.65 -8.64 10.50
C PHE A 110 -2.91 -9.31 11.02
N GLU A 111 -3.63 -8.64 11.91
CA GLU A 111 -4.84 -9.17 12.52
C GLU A 111 -5.87 -8.07 12.75
N LEU A 112 -7.12 -8.36 12.43
CA LEU A 112 -8.28 -7.61 12.92
C LEU A 112 -8.86 -8.36 14.11
N ARG A 113 -8.82 -7.75 15.28
CA ARG A 113 -9.32 -8.36 16.52
C ARG A 113 -10.33 -7.42 17.19
N GLY A 114 -11.61 -7.70 16.98
CA GLY A 114 -12.69 -6.79 17.36
C GLY A 114 -12.56 -5.47 16.58
N ASN A 115 -12.49 -4.36 17.31
CA ASN A 115 -12.32 -3.03 16.74
C ASN A 115 -10.86 -2.54 16.72
N LEU A 116 -9.89 -3.46 16.72
CA LEU A 116 -8.46 -3.15 16.65
C LEU A 116 -7.80 -3.84 15.47
N PHE A 117 -6.95 -3.10 14.79
CA PHE A 117 -5.97 -3.63 13.84
C PHE A 117 -4.62 -3.78 14.55
N LEU A 118 -4.04 -4.96 14.44
CA LEU A 118 -2.80 -5.33 15.11
C LEU A 118 -1.71 -5.66 14.09
N VAL A 119 -0.48 -5.25 14.39
CA VAL A 119 0.73 -5.72 13.72
C VAL A 119 1.57 -6.47 14.75
N ASN A 120 1.88 -7.73 14.47
CA ASN A 120 2.62 -8.60 15.39
C ASN A 120 2.00 -8.65 16.80
N GLY A 121 0.67 -8.69 16.87
CA GLY A 121 -0.10 -8.73 18.11
C GLY A 121 -0.21 -7.40 18.87
N GLN A 122 0.34 -6.31 18.37
CA GLN A 122 0.29 -4.99 19.00
C GLN A 122 -0.61 -4.02 18.21
N PRO A 123 -1.49 -3.25 18.89
CA PRO A 123 -2.26 -2.20 18.22
C PRO A 123 -1.36 -1.13 17.62
N VAL A 124 -1.66 -0.71 16.42
CA VAL A 124 -0.89 0.33 15.72
C VAL A 124 -1.66 1.65 15.71
N LYS A 125 -0.95 2.76 15.89
CA LYS A 125 -1.43 4.11 15.56
C LYS A 125 -0.73 4.57 14.28
N PHE A 126 -1.48 4.74 13.20
CA PHE A 126 -0.97 5.26 11.93
C PHE A 126 -0.81 6.78 12.01
N LYS A 127 0.43 7.23 12.12
CA LYS A 127 0.81 8.63 11.98
C LYS A 127 1.13 8.84 10.51
N GLY A 128 0.09 8.92 9.70
CA GLY A 128 0.18 8.82 8.25
C GLY A 128 0.11 10.16 7.53
N VAL A 129 0.61 10.15 6.30
CA VAL A 129 0.42 11.21 5.31
C VAL A 129 0.01 10.61 3.97
N ASN A 130 -0.77 11.36 3.20
CA ASN A 130 -1.07 11.04 1.82
C ASN A 130 0.09 11.48 0.94
N VAL A 131 0.45 10.70 -0.08
CA VAL A 131 1.61 10.97 -0.94
C VAL A 131 1.22 10.80 -2.40
N HIS A 132 1.27 11.89 -3.16
CA HIS A 132 1.32 11.86 -4.62
C HIS A 132 2.75 11.68 -5.10
N GLU A 133 2.95 10.97 -6.21
CA GLU A 133 4.23 11.03 -6.93
C GLU A 133 4.37 12.43 -7.51
N HIS A 134 5.27 13.24 -6.95
CA HIS A 134 5.49 14.60 -7.41
C HIS A 134 6.94 15.05 -7.29
N ASN A 135 7.41 15.70 -8.35
CA ASN A 135 8.66 16.44 -8.38
C ASN A 135 8.41 17.73 -9.15
N GLU A 136 8.80 18.86 -8.61
CA GLU A 136 8.57 20.18 -9.20
C GLU A 136 9.11 20.35 -10.64
N ASN A 137 10.13 19.57 -11.04
CA ASN A 137 10.76 19.66 -12.34
C ASN A 137 10.28 18.59 -13.35
N THR A 138 9.80 17.45 -12.88
CA THR A 138 9.53 16.27 -13.71
C THR A 138 8.10 15.71 -13.56
N GLY A 139 7.25 16.37 -12.75
CA GLY A 139 5.88 15.92 -12.50
C GLY A 139 5.83 14.59 -11.76
N HIS A 140 5.17 13.59 -12.33
CA HIS A 140 5.00 12.27 -11.70
C HIS A 140 6.22 11.35 -11.76
N TYR A 141 7.32 11.77 -12.38
CA TYR A 141 8.58 11.05 -12.28
C TYR A 141 9.39 11.55 -11.09
N VAL A 142 9.56 10.71 -10.08
CA VAL A 142 10.30 11.04 -8.87
C VAL A 142 11.58 10.21 -8.78
N PRO A 143 12.77 10.83 -8.81
CA PRO A 143 14.04 10.11 -8.66
C PRO A 143 14.14 9.40 -7.30
N ARG A 144 14.84 8.25 -7.27
CA ARG A 144 15.00 7.43 -6.05
C ARG A 144 15.56 8.22 -4.87
N GLU A 145 16.50 9.13 -5.12
CA GLU A 145 17.12 9.97 -4.10
C GLU A 145 16.12 10.92 -3.44
N LEU A 146 15.18 11.46 -4.23
CA LEU A 146 14.12 12.31 -3.69
C LEU A 146 13.10 11.49 -2.90
N CYS A 147 12.67 10.34 -3.42
CA CYS A 147 11.84 9.40 -2.65
C CYS A 147 12.47 9.05 -1.30
N ARG A 148 13.77 8.71 -1.29
CA ARG A 148 14.50 8.39 -0.05
C ARG A 148 14.51 9.58 0.92
N LYS A 149 14.82 10.78 0.42
CA LYS A 149 14.83 12.00 1.22
C LYS A 149 13.47 12.27 1.87
N ASP A 150 12.39 12.13 1.14
CA ASP A 150 11.02 12.31 1.64
C ASP A 150 10.71 11.30 2.75
N LEU A 151 10.98 10.02 2.52
CA LEU A 151 10.72 8.97 3.50
C LEU A 151 11.58 9.11 4.77
N GLU A 152 12.84 9.49 4.63
CA GLU A 152 13.72 9.79 5.78
C GLU A 152 13.26 11.02 6.55
N LEU A 153 12.77 12.06 5.86
CA LEU A 153 12.17 13.24 6.48
C LEU A 153 10.89 12.89 7.24
N MET A 154 10.01 12.06 6.65
CA MET A 154 8.83 11.54 7.32
C MET A 154 9.20 10.82 8.61
N LYS A 155 10.18 9.91 8.57
CA LYS A 155 10.66 9.20 9.78
C LYS A 155 11.21 10.13 10.83
N ALA A 156 12.02 11.13 10.43
CA ALA A 156 12.59 12.13 11.35
C ALA A 156 11.49 12.95 12.09
N HIS A 157 10.30 13.06 11.49
CA HIS A 157 9.14 13.75 12.06
C HIS A 157 8.07 12.80 12.61
N ASN A 158 8.45 11.56 12.92
CA ASN A 158 7.59 10.57 13.58
C ASN A 158 6.37 10.13 12.75
N ILE A 159 6.43 10.26 11.42
CA ILE A 159 5.49 9.66 10.48
C ILE A 159 5.90 8.20 10.28
N ASN A 160 4.96 7.27 10.41
CA ASN A 160 5.20 5.85 10.28
C ASN A 160 4.40 5.15 9.18
N ALA A 161 3.56 5.92 8.46
CA ALA A 161 2.69 5.37 7.43
C ALA A 161 2.49 6.34 6.26
N VAL A 162 2.24 5.80 5.08
CA VAL A 162 1.91 6.56 3.87
C VAL A 162 0.71 5.93 3.17
N ARG A 163 -0.24 6.75 2.70
CA ARG A 163 -1.27 6.33 1.77
C ARG A 163 -0.89 6.80 0.37
N LEU A 164 -0.89 5.88 -0.58
CA LEU A 164 -0.50 6.15 -1.96
C LEU A 164 -1.74 6.65 -2.73
N CYS A 165 -1.98 7.92 -2.63
CA CYS A 165 -3.12 8.57 -3.26
C CYS A 165 -2.81 8.95 -4.71
N HIS A 166 -3.62 8.63 -5.71
CA HIS A 166 -4.73 7.66 -5.69
C HIS A 166 -4.42 6.57 -6.72
N TYR A 167 -3.25 5.96 -6.62
CA TYR A 167 -2.68 4.96 -7.53
C TYR A 167 -1.46 4.26 -6.93
N PRO A 168 -1.13 3.04 -7.35
CA PRO A 168 0.13 2.41 -7.00
C PRO A 168 1.32 3.19 -7.56
N GLN A 169 2.30 3.49 -6.71
CA GLN A 169 3.49 4.26 -7.09
C GLN A 169 4.60 3.39 -7.72
N ASP A 170 5.73 3.98 -8.07
CA ASP A 170 6.89 3.28 -8.62
C ASP A 170 7.41 2.22 -7.63
N ARG A 171 7.95 1.11 -8.15
CA ARG A 171 8.49 0.00 -7.35
C ARG A 171 9.51 0.43 -6.31
N GLN A 172 10.36 1.38 -6.68
CA GLN A 172 11.41 1.89 -5.78
C GLN A 172 10.83 2.51 -4.50
N PHE A 173 9.61 3.05 -4.53
CA PHE A 173 8.95 3.62 -3.35
C PHE A 173 8.65 2.52 -2.32
N TYR A 174 8.12 1.38 -2.76
CA TYR A 174 7.85 0.22 -1.87
C TYR A 174 9.15 -0.37 -1.31
N GLU A 175 10.18 -0.52 -2.15
CA GLU A 175 11.50 -1.00 -1.71
C GLU A 175 12.09 -0.10 -0.63
N LEU A 176 11.98 1.21 -0.78
CA LEU A 176 12.42 2.19 0.22
C LEU A 176 11.55 2.16 1.49
N CYS A 177 10.23 1.98 1.37
CA CYS A 177 9.36 1.80 2.52
C CYS A 177 9.68 0.52 3.30
N ASP A 178 10.04 -0.57 2.60
CA ASP A 178 10.53 -1.80 3.24
C ASP A 178 11.81 -1.55 4.04
N GLU A 179 12.80 -0.85 3.44
CA GLU A 179 14.12 -0.57 4.01
C GLU A 179 14.08 0.43 5.18
N ILE A 180 13.35 1.53 5.02
CA ILE A 180 13.30 2.65 5.98
C ILE A 180 12.27 2.37 7.10
N GLY A 181 11.25 1.58 6.80
CA GLY A 181 10.19 1.21 7.72
C GLY A 181 9.03 2.22 7.72
N LEU A 182 8.14 2.12 6.71
CA LEU A 182 6.85 2.80 6.70
C LEU A 182 5.76 1.79 6.32
N TYR A 183 4.63 1.86 7.02
CA TYR A 183 3.43 1.12 6.64
C TYR A 183 2.82 1.75 5.39
N VAL A 184 2.52 0.95 4.38
CA VAL A 184 1.91 1.41 3.13
C VAL A 184 0.44 1.05 3.08
N TYR A 185 -0.40 2.04 2.89
CA TYR A 185 -1.80 1.92 2.50
C TYR A 185 -1.86 2.06 0.97
N ASP A 186 -1.83 0.92 0.28
CA ASP A 186 -1.72 0.85 -1.18
C ASP A 186 -3.10 0.97 -1.83
N GLU A 187 -3.24 1.83 -2.83
CA GLU A 187 -4.54 2.20 -3.39
C GLU A 187 -4.64 1.86 -4.87
N ALA A 188 -5.77 1.25 -5.23
CA ALA A 188 -6.10 0.97 -6.62
C ALA A 188 -6.34 2.29 -7.38
N ASN A 189 -5.86 2.34 -8.63
CA ASN A 189 -6.03 3.50 -9.50
C ASN A 189 -7.51 3.65 -9.95
N ILE A 190 -8.36 3.99 -8.98
CA ILE A 190 -9.80 4.23 -9.19
C ILE A 190 -10.17 5.54 -8.49
N GLU A 191 -10.44 6.56 -9.29
CA GLU A 191 -10.91 7.87 -8.88
C GLU A 191 -11.94 8.34 -9.91
N SER A 192 -13.13 8.74 -9.47
CA SER A 192 -14.15 9.25 -10.37
C SER A 192 -14.90 10.48 -9.85
N HIS A 193 -14.30 11.22 -8.92
CA HIS A 193 -14.83 12.44 -8.32
C HIS A 193 -15.31 13.46 -9.38
N GLY A 194 -14.59 13.58 -10.50
CA GLY A 194 -14.96 14.44 -11.64
C GLY A 194 -16.31 14.11 -12.32
N ARG A 195 -16.88 12.93 -12.03
CA ARG A 195 -18.25 12.55 -12.45
C ARG A 195 -19.35 13.07 -11.51
N GLY A 196 -18.98 13.82 -10.49
CA GLY A 196 -19.86 14.36 -9.47
C GLY A 196 -19.71 13.64 -8.14
N TYR A 197 -19.69 14.44 -7.08
CA TYR A 197 -19.55 14.00 -5.70
C TYR A 197 -20.89 13.52 -5.14
N ASN A 198 -21.41 12.43 -5.69
CA ASN A 198 -22.71 11.90 -5.31
C ASN A 198 -22.58 10.48 -4.74
N LEU A 199 -22.94 10.33 -3.47
CA LEU A 199 -22.96 9.02 -2.79
C LEU A 199 -24.15 8.14 -3.20
N SER A 200 -25.09 8.68 -3.99
CA SER A 200 -26.22 7.89 -4.53
C SER A 200 -25.70 6.84 -5.51
N LYS A 201 -26.00 5.58 -5.23
CA LYS A 201 -25.56 4.43 -6.06
C LYS A 201 -26.01 4.51 -7.53
N GLY A 202 -27.08 5.26 -7.83
CA GLY A 202 -27.57 5.45 -9.21
C GLY A 202 -26.72 6.41 -10.06
N HIS A 203 -25.76 7.11 -9.49
CA HIS A 203 -25.00 8.17 -10.16
C HIS A 203 -23.50 7.97 -10.16
N THR A 204 -23.01 6.81 -9.71
CA THR A 204 -21.57 6.52 -9.64
C THR A 204 -21.16 5.41 -10.60
N LEU A 205 -19.97 5.54 -11.19
CA LEU A 205 -19.33 4.48 -11.97
C LEU A 205 -19.04 3.25 -11.09
N GLY A 206 -18.81 3.44 -9.79
CA GLY A 206 -18.62 2.37 -8.80
C GLY A 206 -19.81 1.42 -8.65
N ASN A 207 -21.00 1.82 -9.09
CA ASN A 207 -22.22 0.99 -9.09
C ASN A 207 -22.74 0.66 -10.50
N ALA A 208 -22.04 1.02 -11.56
CA ALA A 208 -22.41 0.76 -12.94
C ALA A 208 -21.72 -0.52 -13.43
N PRO A 209 -22.45 -1.65 -13.61
CA PRO A 209 -21.86 -2.97 -13.91
C PRO A 209 -20.98 -3.01 -15.16
N GLU A 210 -21.24 -2.16 -16.14
CA GLU A 210 -20.45 -2.03 -17.36
C GLU A 210 -19.00 -1.55 -17.12
N TRP A 211 -18.71 -1.00 -15.91
CA TRP A 211 -17.38 -0.60 -15.47
C TRP A 211 -16.68 -1.64 -14.60
N LEU A 212 -17.30 -2.81 -14.39
CA LEU A 212 -16.74 -3.85 -13.50
C LEU A 212 -15.33 -4.27 -13.92
N ASP A 213 -15.14 -4.59 -15.19
CA ASP A 213 -13.85 -5.06 -15.69
C ASP A 213 -12.74 -4.04 -15.45
N ALA A 214 -13.02 -2.75 -15.65
CA ALA A 214 -12.06 -1.68 -15.40
C ALA A 214 -11.70 -1.55 -13.90
N HIS A 215 -12.66 -1.73 -12.99
CA HIS A 215 -12.40 -1.75 -11.55
C HIS A 215 -11.61 -2.99 -11.14
N MET A 216 -12.02 -4.15 -11.62
CA MET A 216 -11.35 -5.42 -11.32
C MET A 216 -9.92 -5.47 -11.83
N GLU A 217 -9.65 -4.98 -13.03
CA GLU A 217 -8.31 -4.95 -13.62
C GLU A 217 -7.36 -4.08 -12.79
N ARG A 218 -7.77 -2.86 -12.43
CA ARG A 218 -6.96 -1.95 -11.60
C ARG A 218 -6.66 -2.55 -10.23
N THR A 219 -7.66 -3.10 -9.57
CA THR A 219 -7.52 -3.76 -8.27
C THR A 219 -6.60 -4.98 -8.38
N ARG A 220 -6.78 -5.80 -9.41
CA ARG A 220 -5.94 -7.00 -9.65
C ARG A 220 -4.49 -6.62 -9.92
N ASN A 221 -4.25 -5.64 -10.78
CA ASN A 221 -2.90 -5.20 -11.15
C ASN A 221 -2.15 -4.62 -9.93
N MET A 222 -2.79 -3.80 -9.11
CA MET A 222 -2.22 -3.35 -7.85
C MET A 222 -1.83 -4.54 -6.96
N PHE A 223 -2.77 -5.44 -6.70
CA PHE A 223 -2.57 -6.59 -5.83
C PHE A 223 -1.44 -7.50 -6.33
N LEU A 224 -1.49 -7.96 -7.58
CA LEU A 224 -0.50 -8.89 -8.13
C LEU A 224 0.91 -8.30 -8.13
N ARG A 225 1.04 -7.00 -8.45
CA ARG A 225 2.33 -6.31 -8.45
C ARG A 225 2.92 -6.14 -7.05
N ASN A 226 2.08 -5.83 -6.05
CA ASN A 226 2.55 -5.30 -4.78
C ASN A 226 2.38 -6.27 -3.59
N ARG A 227 1.72 -7.41 -3.76
CA ARG A 227 1.38 -8.35 -2.67
C ARG A 227 2.56 -8.87 -1.86
N ASN A 228 3.76 -8.90 -2.44
CA ASN A 228 4.94 -9.45 -1.80
C ASN A 228 5.71 -8.45 -0.92
N TYR A 229 5.51 -7.12 -1.11
CA TYR A 229 6.24 -6.11 -0.33
C TYR A 229 5.87 -6.15 1.15
N PRO A 230 6.88 -6.25 2.05
CA PRO A 230 6.67 -6.20 3.51
C PRO A 230 5.89 -4.98 3.99
N CYS A 231 6.14 -3.80 3.43
CA CYS A 231 5.53 -2.54 3.83
C CYS A 231 4.03 -2.45 3.54
N VAL A 232 3.53 -3.17 2.53
CA VAL A 232 2.10 -3.15 2.20
C VAL A 232 1.29 -3.77 3.33
N THR A 233 0.52 -2.92 4.00
CA THR A 233 -0.16 -3.22 5.27
C THR A 233 -1.68 -3.21 5.10
N ILE A 234 -2.19 -2.36 4.22
CA ILE A 234 -3.63 -2.15 3.97
C ILE A 234 -3.83 -2.01 2.47
N TRP A 235 -4.93 -2.58 1.97
CA TRP A 235 -5.40 -2.38 0.60
C TRP A 235 -6.54 -1.37 0.55
N SER A 236 -6.47 -0.42 -0.37
CA SER A 236 -7.55 0.51 -0.70
C SER A 236 -8.16 0.19 -2.04
N LEU A 237 -9.49 0.19 -2.11
CA LEU A 237 -10.22 -0.06 -3.36
C LEU A 237 -10.22 1.13 -4.31
N GLY A 238 -9.85 2.31 -3.84
CA GLY A 238 -9.84 3.56 -4.62
C GLY A 238 -10.25 4.77 -3.78
N ASN A 239 -10.51 5.87 -4.44
CA ASN A 239 -10.87 7.14 -3.82
C ASN A 239 -12.09 7.77 -4.52
N GLU A 240 -12.98 8.37 -3.74
CA GLU A 240 -14.08 9.27 -4.11
C GLU A 240 -14.85 8.87 -5.40
N ALA A 241 -15.12 7.58 -5.56
CA ALA A 241 -15.78 7.02 -6.74
C ALA A 241 -17.18 6.46 -6.46
N GLY A 242 -17.81 6.88 -5.35
CA GLY A 242 -19.06 6.33 -4.87
C GLY A 242 -18.90 4.89 -4.35
N ASN A 243 -20.01 4.18 -4.10
CA ASN A 243 -19.97 2.79 -3.68
C ASN A 243 -21.04 1.97 -4.41
N GLY A 244 -20.86 0.66 -4.47
CA GLY A 244 -21.83 -0.24 -5.06
C GLY A 244 -21.23 -1.48 -5.70
N TYR A 245 -21.89 -1.98 -6.71
CA TYR A 245 -21.62 -3.28 -7.32
C TYR A 245 -20.15 -3.56 -7.64
N ASN A 246 -19.44 -2.61 -8.25
CA ASN A 246 -18.04 -2.81 -8.66
C ASN A 246 -17.13 -2.89 -7.44
N PHE A 247 -17.32 -2.02 -6.44
CA PHE A 247 -16.54 -2.03 -5.20
C PHE A 247 -16.86 -3.23 -4.31
N TYR A 248 -18.07 -3.77 -4.36
CA TYR A 248 -18.39 -5.04 -3.69
C TYR A 248 -17.59 -6.20 -4.29
N ASN A 249 -17.49 -6.26 -5.60
CA ASN A 249 -16.72 -7.31 -6.30
C ASN A 249 -15.21 -7.18 -6.07
N THR A 250 -14.66 -5.98 -6.13
CA THR A 250 -13.23 -5.75 -5.86
C THR A 250 -12.86 -6.06 -4.41
N TYR A 251 -13.73 -5.73 -3.45
CA TYR A 251 -13.56 -6.11 -2.05
C TYR A 251 -13.53 -7.63 -1.89
N LEU A 252 -14.53 -8.34 -2.41
CA LEU A 252 -14.61 -9.80 -2.33
C LEU A 252 -13.40 -10.48 -2.98
N TYR A 253 -12.93 -9.94 -4.10
CA TYR A 253 -11.72 -10.43 -4.77
C TYR A 253 -10.50 -10.34 -3.84
N LEU A 254 -10.21 -9.16 -3.29
CA LEU A 254 -9.05 -8.98 -2.41
C LEU A 254 -9.15 -9.82 -1.14
N LYS A 255 -10.33 -9.92 -0.51
CA LYS A 255 -10.55 -10.75 0.68
C LYS A 255 -10.31 -12.23 0.38
N ALA A 256 -10.72 -12.71 -0.79
CA ALA A 256 -10.47 -14.09 -1.21
C ALA A 256 -8.97 -14.36 -1.42
N GLN A 257 -8.24 -13.41 -2.02
CA GLN A 257 -6.79 -13.53 -2.20
C GLN A 257 -6.02 -13.46 -0.86
N GLU A 258 -6.39 -12.54 -0.01
CA GLU A 258 -5.68 -12.29 1.27
C GLU A 258 -5.88 -13.41 2.30
N LYS A 259 -6.96 -14.16 2.24
CA LYS A 259 -7.26 -15.26 3.17
C LYS A 259 -6.12 -16.26 3.31
N ASP A 260 -5.47 -16.59 2.20
CA ASP A 260 -4.40 -17.58 2.15
C ASP A 260 -2.99 -16.96 2.11
N LEU A 261 -2.90 -15.62 2.25
CA LEU A 261 -1.66 -14.86 2.23
C LEU A 261 -1.37 -14.21 3.59
N MET A 262 -1.55 -12.92 3.71
CA MET A 262 -1.16 -12.14 4.88
C MET A 262 -2.35 -11.63 5.70
N ASN A 263 -3.58 -11.84 5.23
CA ASN A 263 -4.82 -11.39 5.85
C ASN A 263 -4.87 -9.88 6.11
N ARG A 264 -4.35 -9.10 5.17
CA ARG A 264 -4.35 -7.63 5.25
C ARG A 264 -5.77 -7.10 5.14
N PRO A 265 -6.11 -6.01 5.86
CA PRO A 265 -7.41 -5.37 5.72
C PRO A 265 -7.59 -4.75 4.35
N VAL A 266 -8.85 -4.72 3.89
CA VAL A 266 -9.28 -4.08 2.65
C VAL A 266 -10.24 -2.97 3.03
N ASN A 267 -9.92 -1.74 2.63
CA ASN A 267 -10.65 -0.55 3.03
C ASN A 267 -11.17 0.23 1.83
N TYR A 268 -12.27 0.95 2.06
CA TYR A 268 -12.80 1.91 1.09
C TYR A 268 -13.59 3.02 1.81
N GLU A 269 -13.24 4.28 1.56
CA GLU A 269 -13.80 5.41 2.31
C GLU A 269 -15.27 5.66 2.00
N ARG A 270 -15.72 5.47 0.72
CA ARG A 270 -17.13 5.61 0.35
C ARG A 270 -18.01 4.43 0.75
N ALA A 271 -17.41 3.34 1.22
CA ALA A 271 -18.17 2.27 1.89
C ALA A 271 -18.73 2.75 3.24
N GLN A 272 -18.11 3.73 3.89
CA GLN A 272 -18.52 4.21 5.19
C GLN A 272 -18.69 3.05 6.20
N TRP A 273 -19.91 2.74 6.62
CA TRP A 273 -20.26 1.63 7.53
C TRP A 273 -20.79 0.39 6.80
N GLU A 274 -20.78 0.37 5.47
CA GLU A 274 -21.16 -0.82 4.72
C GLU A 274 -20.16 -1.97 4.95
N TRP A 275 -20.54 -3.15 4.49
CA TRP A 275 -19.78 -4.38 4.75
C TRP A 275 -18.47 -4.50 3.96
N ASN A 276 -18.30 -3.72 2.89
CA ASN A 276 -17.16 -3.79 1.98
C ASN A 276 -16.00 -2.87 2.39
N THR A 277 -15.78 -2.75 3.69
CA THR A 277 -14.59 -2.14 4.30
C THR A 277 -14.32 -2.77 5.66
N ASP A 278 -13.08 -3.19 5.89
CA ASP A 278 -12.67 -3.82 7.16
C ASP A 278 -12.44 -2.80 8.28
N MET A 279 -12.14 -1.56 7.92
CA MET A 279 -11.98 -0.43 8.84
C MET A 279 -12.89 0.71 8.39
N TYR A 280 -13.30 1.56 9.33
CA TYR A 280 -13.97 2.81 8.99
C TYR A 280 -12.91 3.88 8.70
N VAL A 281 -12.89 4.37 7.47
CA VAL A 281 -11.83 5.24 6.96
C VAL A 281 -12.41 6.55 6.40
N PRO A 282 -13.04 7.41 7.25
CA PRO A 282 -13.67 8.64 6.80
C PRO A 282 -12.65 9.65 6.26
N GLN A 283 -13.18 10.68 5.59
CA GLN A 283 -12.40 11.83 5.14
C GLN A 283 -12.75 13.06 5.97
N TYR A 284 -11.73 13.84 6.34
CA TYR A 284 -11.76 15.15 6.98
C TYR A 284 -12.56 15.27 8.29
N PRO A 285 -12.48 14.31 9.23
CA PRO A 285 -13.08 14.47 10.55
C PRO A 285 -12.31 15.50 11.39
N GLY A 286 -13.04 16.36 12.11
CA GLY A 286 -12.46 17.28 13.08
C GLY A 286 -12.30 16.67 14.48
N ALA A 287 -11.68 17.41 15.42
CA ALA A 287 -11.42 16.94 16.78
C ALA A 287 -12.70 16.54 17.55
N ASP A 288 -13.79 17.31 17.39
CA ASP A 288 -15.07 16.99 18.03
C ASP A 288 -15.66 15.67 17.51
N TRP A 289 -15.50 15.41 16.22
CA TRP A 289 -15.92 14.15 15.63
C TRP A 289 -15.12 12.97 16.20
N PHE A 290 -13.80 13.11 16.35
CA PHE A 290 -12.96 12.07 16.96
C PHE A 290 -13.38 11.77 18.42
N ASN A 291 -13.69 12.80 19.20
CA ASN A 291 -14.21 12.59 20.55
C ASN A 291 -15.56 11.88 20.53
N ALA A 292 -16.50 12.32 19.70
CA ALA A 292 -17.83 11.73 19.62
C ALA A 292 -17.81 10.26 19.21
N ILE A 293 -17.03 9.88 18.17
CA ILE A 293 -16.90 8.50 17.74
C ILE A 293 -16.11 7.66 18.75
N GLY A 294 -15.13 8.28 19.42
CA GLY A 294 -14.38 7.65 20.49
C GLY A 294 -15.26 7.24 21.65
N GLU A 295 -16.15 8.12 22.12
CA GLU A 295 -17.11 7.87 23.20
C GLU A 295 -18.18 6.86 22.78
N ARG A 296 -18.71 6.97 21.56
CA ARG A 296 -19.73 6.05 21.03
C ARG A 296 -19.20 4.63 20.86
N GLY A 297 -17.92 4.49 20.54
CA GLY A 297 -17.32 3.24 20.09
C GLY A 297 -17.63 2.92 18.63
N ALA A 298 -16.97 1.89 18.11
CA ALA A 298 -17.13 1.38 16.76
C ALA A 298 -17.00 -0.15 16.74
N ASP A 299 -17.63 -0.81 15.78
CA ASP A 299 -17.57 -2.26 15.57
C ASP A 299 -16.28 -2.70 14.86
N ARG A 300 -15.53 -1.74 14.31
CA ARG A 300 -14.28 -1.93 13.57
C ARG A 300 -13.29 -0.81 13.86
N PRO A 301 -12.00 -0.96 13.52
CA PRO A 301 -11.01 0.13 13.68
C PRO A 301 -11.43 1.37 12.90
N VAL A 302 -11.09 2.55 13.44
CA VAL A 302 -11.35 3.86 12.81
C VAL A 302 -10.03 4.52 12.48
N CYS A 303 -9.79 4.81 11.20
CA CYS A 303 -8.56 5.40 10.72
C CYS A 303 -8.82 6.24 9.47
N PRO A 304 -9.09 7.55 9.58
CA PRO A 304 -9.34 8.40 8.43
C PRO A 304 -8.30 8.25 7.33
N SER A 305 -8.76 8.02 6.09
CA SER A 305 -7.89 8.01 4.92
C SER A 305 -7.35 9.39 4.59
N GLU A 306 -8.09 10.42 4.97
CA GLU A 306 -7.70 11.82 4.82
C GLU A 306 -8.21 12.63 6.01
N TYR A 307 -7.35 13.47 6.58
CA TYR A 307 -7.75 14.45 7.60
C TYR A 307 -6.77 15.62 7.63
N SER A 308 -7.12 16.69 8.35
CA SER A 308 -6.25 17.84 8.55
C SER A 308 -5.68 18.39 7.24
N HIS A 309 -6.58 18.71 6.27
CA HIS A 309 -6.23 19.21 4.94
C HIS A 309 -5.38 20.47 5.03
N ALA A 310 -4.17 20.45 4.48
CA ALA A 310 -3.15 21.49 4.71
C ALA A 310 -3.21 22.67 3.72
N MET A 311 -4.30 22.79 2.94
CA MET A 311 -4.48 23.88 1.98
C MET A 311 -4.50 25.25 2.67
N GLY A 312 -3.56 26.11 2.36
CA GLY A 312 -3.41 27.42 2.97
C GLY A 312 -3.08 27.32 4.47
N ASN A 313 -3.62 28.22 5.29
CA ASN A 313 -3.43 28.23 6.73
C ASN A 313 -4.55 27.46 7.46
N SER A 314 -4.67 26.18 7.24
CA SER A 314 -5.82 25.37 7.67
C SER A 314 -5.48 24.18 8.59
N ASN A 315 -4.21 23.84 8.77
CA ASN A 315 -3.76 22.63 9.46
C ASN A 315 -3.70 22.80 11.02
N GLY A 316 -4.62 23.58 11.55
CA GLY A 316 -4.70 23.87 13.01
C GLY A 316 -5.38 22.75 13.79
N ASN A 317 -5.15 22.76 15.14
CA ASN A 317 -5.76 21.85 16.11
C ASN A 317 -5.45 20.33 15.89
N LEU A 318 -4.33 20.00 15.28
CA LEU A 318 -3.87 18.62 15.15
C LEU A 318 -3.72 17.95 16.53
N ILE A 319 -3.30 18.72 17.55
CA ILE A 319 -3.17 18.22 18.92
C ILE A 319 -4.51 17.71 19.46
N GLY A 320 -5.61 18.44 19.28
CA GLY A 320 -6.93 18.02 19.77
C GLY A 320 -7.44 16.74 19.09
N GLN A 321 -7.12 16.54 17.81
CA GLN A 321 -7.41 15.28 17.11
C GLN A 321 -6.61 14.13 17.71
N TRP A 322 -5.30 14.31 17.95
CA TRP A 322 -4.43 13.27 18.50
C TRP A 322 -4.67 12.96 19.98
N GLU A 323 -5.12 13.93 20.78
CA GLU A 323 -5.58 13.66 22.15
C GLU A 323 -6.74 12.66 22.17
N ALA A 324 -7.72 12.80 21.25
CA ALA A 324 -8.81 11.84 21.10
C ALA A 324 -8.29 10.49 20.58
N ILE A 325 -7.43 10.48 19.54
CA ILE A 325 -6.86 9.27 18.98
C ILE A 325 -6.09 8.46 20.04
N TYR A 326 -5.34 9.10 20.92
CA TYR A 326 -4.64 8.38 22.00
C TYR A 326 -5.57 7.93 23.12
N ARG A 327 -6.65 8.66 23.37
CA ARG A 327 -7.61 8.33 24.44
C ARG A 327 -8.41 7.08 24.14
N TYR A 328 -8.77 6.85 22.87
CA TYR A 328 -9.64 5.74 22.47
C TYR A 328 -8.86 4.73 21.61
N PRO A 329 -8.70 3.47 22.09
CA PRO A 329 -7.88 2.47 21.41
C PRO A 329 -8.26 2.18 19.96
N HIS A 330 -9.57 2.18 19.64
CA HIS A 330 -10.09 1.88 18.31
C HIS A 330 -9.92 3.03 17.29
N LEU A 331 -9.53 4.23 17.75
CA LEU A 331 -9.09 5.30 16.87
C LEU A 331 -7.61 5.07 16.55
N GLN A 332 -7.30 4.55 15.37
CA GLN A 332 -5.96 4.07 15.06
C GLN A 332 -5.12 5.02 14.20
N GLY A 333 -5.33 6.32 14.36
CA GLY A 333 -4.57 7.36 13.66
C GLY A 333 -5.31 7.89 12.45
N GLY A 334 -4.58 8.22 11.39
CA GLY A 334 -5.10 8.77 10.15
C GLY A 334 -3.98 9.24 9.22
N PHE A 335 -4.36 9.70 8.03
CA PHE A 335 -3.42 10.15 7.00
C PHE A 335 -3.69 11.62 6.67
N ILE A 336 -2.73 12.51 6.96
CA ILE A 336 -2.85 13.95 6.68
C ILE A 336 -2.89 14.18 5.17
N TRP A 337 -3.76 15.04 4.71
CA TRP A 337 -3.77 15.52 3.33
C TRP A 337 -3.00 16.83 3.23
N ASP A 338 -1.85 16.91 2.53
CA ASP A 338 -1.02 15.80 2.10
C ASP A 338 0.48 16.11 2.33
N TRP A 339 1.39 15.35 1.71
CA TRP A 339 2.81 15.47 2.02
C TRP A 339 3.46 16.72 1.43
N VAL A 340 3.37 16.92 0.10
CA VAL A 340 4.12 17.96 -0.61
C VAL A 340 3.23 18.74 -1.57
N ASP A 341 3.47 20.05 -1.72
CA ASP A 341 2.83 20.87 -2.75
C ASP A 341 3.14 20.36 -4.17
N GLN A 342 2.12 20.29 -5.05
CA GLN A 342 2.24 19.72 -6.39
C GLN A 342 2.39 20.76 -7.51
N GLY A 343 3.01 21.91 -7.23
CA GLY A 343 3.33 22.92 -8.25
C GLY A 343 4.50 22.49 -9.15
N ILE A 344 4.44 22.86 -10.43
CA ILE A 344 5.52 22.65 -11.40
C ILE A 344 6.36 23.90 -11.51
N LEU A 345 7.68 23.79 -11.31
CA LEU A 345 8.60 24.92 -11.38
C LEU A 345 8.77 25.39 -12.83
N VAL A 346 8.31 26.59 -13.11
CA VAL A 346 8.43 27.26 -14.43
C VAL A 346 9.02 28.65 -14.27
N LYS A 347 9.29 29.34 -15.38
CA LYS A 347 9.74 30.75 -15.41
C LYS A 347 8.72 31.58 -16.12
N ASN A 348 8.41 32.74 -15.59
CA ASN A 348 7.61 33.75 -16.28
C ASN A 348 8.41 34.44 -17.41
N ASP A 349 7.78 35.34 -18.16
CA ASP A 349 8.38 36.07 -19.28
C ASP A 349 9.61 36.93 -18.89
N GLU A 350 9.73 37.28 -17.59
CA GLU A 350 10.87 38.02 -17.03
C GLU A 350 11.99 37.07 -16.55
N GLY A 351 11.82 35.77 -16.71
CA GLY A 351 12.77 34.73 -16.27
C GLY A 351 12.73 34.41 -14.76
N ARG A 352 11.75 34.93 -14.01
CA ARG A 352 11.59 34.63 -12.58
C ARG A 352 10.92 33.27 -12.38
N PRO A 353 11.47 32.41 -11.50
CA PRO A 353 10.85 31.14 -11.21
C PRO A 353 9.57 31.31 -10.39
N TYR A 354 8.57 30.44 -10.64
CA TYR A 354 7.38 30.27 -9.83
C TYR A 354 6.83 28.85 -10.01
N TRP A 355 5.98 28.39 -9.09
CA TRP A 355 5.33 27.08 -9.17
C TRP A 355 3.96 27.24 -9.80
N ALA A 356 3.82 26.75 -11.02
CA ALA A 356 2.60 26.80 -11.80
C ALA A 356 1.68 25.61 -11.49
N TYR A 357 0.38 25.85 -11.53
CA TYR A 357 -0.65 24.81 -11.41
C TYR A 357 -1.94 25.23 -12.14
N GLY A 358 -2.77 24.24 -12.51
CA GLY A 358 -4.12 24.46 -13.04
C GLY A 358 -4.18 25.48 -14.15
N GLY A 359 -4.84 26.61 -13.90
CA GLY A 359 -5.06 27.70 -14.85
C GLY A 359 -3.81 28.37 -15.42
N ASP A 360 -2.64 28.20 -14.78
CA ASP A 360 -1.36 28.68 -15.33
C ASP A 360 -0.98 27.96 -16.62
N PHE A 361 -1.56 26.80 -16.90
CA PHE A 361 -1.37 26.03 -18.12
C PHE A 361 -2.45 26.26 -19.19
N GLY A 362 -3.34 27.24 -18.99
CA GLY A 362 -4.38 27.65 -19.95
C GLY A 362 -5.74 27.84 -19.30
N GLU A 363 -6.57 28.73 -19.89
CA GLU A 363 -7.87 29.13 -19.34
C GLU A 363 -8.87 27.99 -19.15
N ASN A 364 -8.74 26.90 -19.89
CA ASN A 364 -9.65 25.76 -19.86
C ASN A 364 -9.16 24.64 -18.93
N GLN A 365 -8.05 24.83 -18.23
CA GLN A 365 -7.53 23.84 -17.31
C GLN A 365 -8.20 24.00 -15.93
N PRO A 366 -8.72 22.90 -15.33
CA PRO A 366 -9.25 22.98 -13.99
C PRO A 366 -8.14 23.34 -13.01
N SER A 367 -8.40 24.28 -12.11
CA SER A 367 -7.45 24.64 -11.04
C SER A 367 -7.96 24.25 -9.66
N ASP A 368 -9.26 23.97 -9.53
CA ASP A 368 -9.94 23.66 -8.26
C ASP A 368 -9.43 24.54 -7.10
N ALA A 369 -9.42 25.83 -7.32
CA ALA A 369 -8.76 26.84 -6.50
C ALA A 369 -7.25 26.52 -6.32
N ASN A 370 -6.76 26.38 -5.09
CA ASN A 370 -5.36 26.10 -4.78
C ASN A 370 -5.14 24.67 -4.27
N LEU A 371 -5.92 23.70 -4.74
CA LEU A 371 -5.88 22.31 -4.28
C LEU A 371 -4.48 21.67 -4.35
N CYS A 372 -3.65 22.08 -5.30
CA CYS A 372 -2.26 21.60 -5.44
C CYS A 372 -1.28 22.16 -4.39
N CYS A 373 -1.69 23.17 -3.61
CA CYS A 373 -0.86 23.82 -2.59
C CYS A 373 -1.35 23.38 -1.20
N ASN A 374 -1.28 22.10 -0.91
CA ASN A 374 -1.81 21.46 0.28
C ASN A 374 -0.80 20.54 0.98
N GLY A 375 0.48 20.66 0.65
CA GLY A 375 1.57 19.97 1.31
C GLY A 375 1.86 20.49 2.71
N ILE A 376 2.24 19.59 3.63
CA ILE A 376 2.79 19.98 4.94
C ILE A 376 4.29 20.32 4.86
N VAL A 377 4.91 20.00 3.74
CA VAL A 377 6.26 20.45 3.34
C VAL A 377 6.24 21.02 1.93
N ASN A 378 7.25 21.84 1.60
CA ASN A 378 7.42 22.46 0.28
C ASN A 378 8.47 21.74 -0.55
#